data_171df06129755d6fab145c8dbd2ff9e4
#
_entry.id   171df06129755d6fab145c8dbd2ff9e4
#
_cell.length_a   1.000
_cell.length_b   1.000
_cell.length_c   1.000
_cell.angle_alpha   90.00
_cell.angle_beta   90.00
_cell.angle_gamma   90.00
#
_symmetry.space_group_name_H-M   'P 1'
#
loop_
_entity.id
_entity.type
_entity.pdbx_description
1 polymer ?
#
loop_
_entity_poly.entity_id
_entity_poly.type
_entity_poly.pdbx_seq_one_letter_code
_entity_poly.pdbx_strand_id
1 'polypeptide(L)'
;MTGQGLAHLDRRRVLALIAATASTFRAASAQGSRQVLRVSAPYNPSTLDPHTGGAGSDHVVLYPMFDTLVGFDPETLQPKPGLLTAWKYADPLSLVLDIRPGITFHDGEALDAEAVRFNLERVRADARSVIKTELATVAAVEATGPLQVTLRLKQPDSALPLILADRAGMMVSPKAIKQFGPDSDRNPVGTGPMKFVSWAANESVKLTRFENYWQKGQTQLDAIEFTIITDVVTGVRSVVSGQNNFIYQLRPTQQQALSRSKEMHVGVAQSLYSVVMYFNYGRPPLDDVRVRMAINHAIDREAFNKAIMMGLGAPAHTVLPASHWACNKDVATYYKYDVERAKALLAEAGHKDGIDLEFSGYSDQRSVQTQEVVIAMLRKANIRAKFTTGALAVVTTEYFTNKKGDGTLAAWTGRPDPSVSFALMFNKESFLNAGKVEISPELTQAVLDSRKYTELDKRKAALDRAQILVAENALYLPLVFQPEIFGHAPQVKGYKSNLLGKPRFDGVSISS
;
A
#
# COMPACT_ATOMS: atom_id res chain seq x y z
N MET A 1 -45.01 8.96 -77.50
CA MET A 1 -45.37 10.20 -76.76
C MET A 1 -45.15 9.89 -75.31
N THR A 2 -44.33 10.43 -74.53
CA THR A 2 -43.54 11.65 -74.48
C THR A 2 -42.32 11.36 -73.60
N GLY A 3 -41.12 11.77 -74.05
CA GLY A 3 -39.90 11.69 -73.29
C GLY A 3 -39.82 12.80 -72.22
N GLN A 4 -39.19 12.51 -71.14
CA GLN A 4 -38.71 13.56 -70.20
C GLN A 4 -37.22 13.43 -69.97
N GLY A 5 -36.56 14.56 -70.15
CA GLY A 5 -35.14 14.75 -70.28
C GLY A 5 -34.38 14.58 -68.99
N LEU A 6 -33.20 14.02 -69.12
CA LEU A 6 -32.12 14.03 -68.12
C LEU A 6 -31.53 15.43 -68.05
N ALA A 7 -31.70 16.10 -66.91
CA ALA A 7 -31.05 17.35 -66.61
C ALA A 7 -29.57 17.14 -66.40
N HIS A 8 -28.72 17.76 -67.21
CA HIS A 8 -27.29 17.83 -67.07
C HIS A 8 -26.90 18.61 -65.81
N LEU A 9 -26.42 17.90 -64.81
CA LEU A 9 -25.77 18.55 -63.64
C LEU A 9 -24.41 19.04 -64.04
N ASP A 10 -24.26 20.37 -63.96
CA ASP A 10 -23.06 21.09 -64.34
C ASP A 10 -21.87 20.67 -63.45
N ARG A 11 -20.77 20.19 -64.05
CA ARG A 11 -19.54 19.75 -63.38
C ARG A 11 -18.99 20.76 -62.35
N ARG A 12 -19.25 22.05 -62.56
CA ARG A 12 -18.83 23.11 -61.63
C ARG A 12 -19.60 23.11 -60.30
N ARG A 13 -20.86 22.68 -60.30
CA ARG A 13 -21.67 22.58 -59.07
C ARG A 13 -21.35 21.34 -58.25
N VAL A 14 -20.93 20.28 -58.90
CA VAL A 14 -20.47 19.03 -58.19
C VAL A 14 -19.14 19.26 -57.49
N LEU A 15 -18.21 19.98 -58.13
CA LEU A 15 -16.91 20.35 -57.53
C LEU A 15 -17.07 21.33 -56.35
N ALA A 16 -18.03 22.23 -56.38
CA ALA A 16 -18.32 23.14 -55.27
C ALA A 16 -18.92 22.43 -54.07
N LEU A 17 -19.74 21.37 -54.26
CA LEU A 17 -20.26 20.57 -53.14
C LEU A 17 -19.18 19.70 -52.50
N ILE A 18 -18.23 19.16 -53.28
CA ILE A 18 -17.12 18.34 -52.74
C ILE A 18 -16.11 19.23 -51.96
N ALA A 19 -15.90 20.48 -52.36
CA ALA A 19 -15.06 21.42 -51.61
C ALA A 19 -15.69 21.88 -50.31
N ALA A 20 -17.03 22.00 -50.20
CA ALA A 20 -17.74 22.39 -49.00
C ALA A 20 -17.79 21.25 -47.96
N THR A 21 -17.86 19.97 -48.38
CA THR A 21 -17.80 18.80 -47.47
C THR A 21 -16.38 18.53 -46.99
N ALA A 22 -15.34 18.85 -47.73
CA ALA A 22 -13.95 18.69 -47.28
C ALA A 22 -13.54 19.72 -46.19
N SER A 23 -14.19 20.91 -46.16
CA SER A 23 -13.94 21.93 -45.12
C SER A 23 -14.59 21.63 -43.78
N THR A 24 -15.68 20.90 -43.77
CA THR A 24 -16.34 20.49 -42.48
C THR A 24 -15.69 19.29 -41.84
N PHE A 25 -14.96 18.45 -42.57
CA PHE A 25 -14.18 17.34 -42.01
C PHE A 25 -12.85 17.77 -41.38
N ARG A 26 -12.33 18.96 -41.67
CA ARG A 26 -11.10 19.48 -41.07
C ARG A 26 -11.29 20.16 -39.71
N ALA A 27 -12.52 20.52 -39.32
CA ALA A 27 -12.82 21.13 -38.03
C ALA A 27 -13.05 20.11 -36.92
N ALA A 28 -13.19 18.81 -37.23
CA ALA A 28 -13.38 17.75 -36.24
C ALA A 28 -12.10 17.09 -35.72
N SER A 29 -10.91 17.51 -36.27
CA SER A 29 -9.62 16.87 -35.93
C SER A 29 -8.81 17.60 -34.85
N ALA A 30 -9.41 18.56 -34.13
CA ALA A 30 -8.73 19.29 -33.06
C ALA A 30 -9.26 18.89 -31.66
N GLN A 31 -9.97 17.76 -31.56
CA GLN A 31 -10.19 17.15 -30.26
C GLN A 31 -8.89 16.38 -29.93
N GLY A 32 -8.04 17.00 -29.10
CA GLY A 32 -6.83 16.36 -28.61
C GLY A 32 -7.14 14.94 -28.15
N SER A 33 -6.29 13.99 -28.48
CA SER A 33 -6.50 12.59 -28.11
C SER A 33 -6.73 12.50 -26.60
N ARG A 34 -7.86 11.90 -26.20
CA ARG A 34 -8.25 11.76 -24.80
C ARG A 34 -7.11 11.06 -24.02
N GLN A 35 -6.65 11.70 -22.95
CA GLN A 35 -5.56 11.19 -22.12
C GLN A 35 -6.08 10.14 -21.14
N VAL A 36 -6.06 8.87 -21.55
CA VAL A 36 -6.56 7.74 -20.75
C VAL A 36 -5.40 6.88 -20.26
N LEU A 37 -5.25 6.81 -18.94
CA LEU A 37 -4.36 5.84 -18.32
C LEU A 37 -5.09 4.50 -18.19
N ARG A 38 -4.65 3.49 -18.95
CA ARG A 38 -5.18 2.13 -18.92
C ARG A 38 -4.24 1.24 -18.12
N VAL A 39 -4.71 0.81 -16.94
CA VAL A 39 -3.92 0.08 -15.95
C VAL A 39 -4.27 -1.39 -15.97
N SER A 40 -3.29 -2.26 -16.18
CA SER A 40 -3.41 -3.69 -15.88
C SER A 40 -3.28 -3.89 -14.37
N ALA A 41 -4.40 -4.20 -13.70
CA ALA A 41 -4.47 -4.35 -12.25
C ALA A 41 -4.54 -5.84 -11.85
N PRO A 42 -3.61 -6.34 -10.99
CA PRO A 42 -3.56 -7.77 -10.65
C PRO A 42 -4.64 -8.21 -9.65
N TYR A 43 -5.40 -7.27 -9.08
CA TYR A 43 -6.42 -7.56 -8.06
C TYR A 43 -7.72 -6.80 -8.34
N ASN A 44 -8.84 -7.49 -8.08
CA ASN A 44 -10.14 -6.83 -7.96
C ASN A 44 -10.20 -6.13 -6.60
N PRO A 45 -10.68 -4.87 -6.50
CA PRO A 45 -10.89 -4.22 -5.21
C PRO A 45 -11.84 -5.02 -4.31
N SER A 46 -11.54 -5.08 -3.03
CA SER A 46 -12.44 -5.70 -2.05
C SER A 46 -13.65 -4.79 -1.75
N THR A 47 -13.43 -3.47 -1.81
CA THR A 47 -14.43 -2.41 -1.62
C THR A 47 -13.89 -1.11 -2.21
N LEU A 48 -14.77 -0.17 -2.52
CA LEU A 48 -14.41 1.21 -2.86
C LEU A 48 -14.71 2.21 -1.72
N ASP A 49 -15.06 1.71 -0.55
CA ASP A 49 -15.18 2.52 0.68
C ASP A 49 -13.85 2.42 1.47
N PRO A 50 -13.12 3.52 1.68
CA PRO A 50 -11.81 3.49 2.33
C PRO A 50 -11.86 3.00 3.79
N HIS A 51 -13.00 3.10 4.47
CA HIS A 51 -13.12 2.78 5.88
C HIS A 51 -13.52 1.32 6.15
N THR A 52 -14.12 0.64 5.18
CA THR A 52 -14.66 -0.72 5.36
C THR A 52 -13.80 -1.82 4.74
N GLY A 53 -12.80 -1.47 3.94
CA GLY A 53 -11.90 -2.44 3.32
C GLY A 53 -10.57 -2.56 4.04
N GLY A 54 -10.07 -3.79 4.19
CA GLY A 54 -8.77 -4.09 4.80
C GLY A 54 -7.64 -4.42 3.82
N ALA A 55 -7.96 -4.65 2.53
CA ALA A 55 -6.96 -5.06 1.56
C ALA A 55 -6.05 -3.91 1.14
N GLY A 56 -4.73 -4.10 1.25
CA GLY A 56 -3.73 -3.11 0.83
C GLY A 56 -3.76 -2.81 -0.68
N SER A 57 -4.25 -3.77 -1.49
CA SER A 57 -4.42 -3.64 -2.94
C SER A 57 -5.47 -2.60 -3.36
N ASP A 58 -6.46 -2.32 -2.51
CA ASP A 58 -7.53 -1.36 -2.83
C ASP A 58 -7.02 0.07 -2.99
N HIS A 59 -5.91 0.41 -2.32
CA HIS A 59 -5.35 1.77 -2.33
C HIS A 59 -5.12 2.32 -3.73
N VAL A 60 -4.71 1.49 -4.68
CA VAL A 60 -4.40 1.93 -6.05
C VAL A 60 -5.63 2.51 -6.75
N VAL A 61 -6.82 1.98 -6.43
CA VAL A 61 -8.10 2.48 -6.94
C VAL A 61 -8.66 3.59 -6.05
N LEU A 62 -8.39 3.55 -4.74
CA LEU A 62 -8.90 4.57 -3.80
C LEU A 62 -8.17 5.91 -3.93
N TYR A 63 -6.84 5.93 -4.07
CA TYR A 63 -6.05 7.16 -4.15
C TYR A 63 -6.51 8.16 -5.23
N PRO A 64 -6.89 7.76 -6.44
CA PRO A 64 -7.42 8.72 -7.40
C PRO A 64 -8.77 9.33 -7.01
N MET A 65 -9.58 8.63 -6.19
CA MET A 65 -10.92 9.08 -5.82
C MET A 65 -10.94 9.86 -4.50
N PHE A 66 -9.99 9.59 -3.59
CA PHE A 66 -10.00 10.14 -2.23
C PHE A 66 -8.68 10.79 -1.89
N ASP A 67 -8.70 12.10 -1.67
CA ASP A 67 -7.59 12.74 -0.98
C ASP A 67 -7.62 12.43 0.51
N THR A 68 -6.43 12.49 1.13
CA THR A 68 -6.24 12.32 2.56
C THR A 68 -6.11 13.67 3.27
N LEU A 69 -6.50 13.73 4.54
CA LEU A 69 -6.32 14.92 5.37
C LEU A 69 -4.86 15.38 5.40
N VAL A 70 -3.94 14.46 5.62
CA VAL A 70 -2.49 14.69 5.58
C VAL A 70 -1.92 13.95 4.37
N GLY A 71 -1.03 14.55 3.62
CA GLY A 71 -0.22 13.88 2.60
C GLY A 71 1.07 13.32 3.21
N PHE A 72 1.86 12.62 2.40
CA PHE A 72 3.21 12.19 2.78
C PHE A 72 4.20 12.41 1.63
N ASP A 73 5.46 12.55 1.97
CA ASP A 73 6.55 12.54 1.01
C ASP A 73 6.73 11.12 0.45
N PRO A 74 6.75 10.90 -0.88
CA PRO A 74 6.76 9.57 -1.47
C PRO A 74 8.04 8.78 -1.18
N GLU A 75 9.16 9.43 -0.93
CA GLU A 75 10.47 8.79 -0.72
C GLU A 75 10.76 8.49 0.75
N THR A 76 10.35 9.41 1.65
CA THR A 76 10.71 9.36 3.08
C THR A 76 9.53 9.04 3.98
N LEU A 77 8.29 9.16 3.49
CA LEU A 77 7.03 9.08 4.24
C LEU A 77 6.87 10.14 5.34
N GLN A 78 7.64 11.22 5.29
CA GLN A 78 7.39 12.34 6.19
C GLN A 78 6.03 12.99 5.88
N PRO A 79 5.25 13.40 6.90
CA PRO A 79 3.95 14.01 6.69
C PRO A 79 4.08 15.38 6.03
N LYS A 80 3.16 15.69 5.10
CA LYS A 80 3.06 16.98 4.42
C LYS A 80 1.60 17.42 4.32
N PRO A 81 1.29 18.71 4.08
CA PRO A 81 -0.07 19.16 3.84
C PRO A 81 -0.78 18.38 2.73
N GLY A 82 -2.07 18.08 2.99
CA GLY A 82 -3.01 17.47 2.06
C GLY A 82 -4.29 18.31 1.99
N LEU A 83 -5.45 17.73 2.37
CA LEU A 83 -6.69 18.48 2.58
C LEU A 83 -6.56 19.45 3.78
N LEU A 84 -5.65 19.18 4.72
CA LEU A 84 -5.25 20.15 5.74
C LEU A 84 -4.16 21.07 5.19
N THR A 85 -4.20 22.33 5.60
CA THR A 85 -3.12 23.30 5.39
C THR A 85 -2.06 23.19 6.46
N ALA A 86 -2.48 22.87 7.69
CA ALA A 86 -1.61 22.71 8.86
C ALA A 86 -2.28 21.83 9.92
N TRP A 87 -1.46 21.33 10.83
CA TRP A 87 -1.91 20.72 12.09
C TRP A 87 -0.92 21.05 13.19
N LYS A 88 -1.42 21.13 14.43
CA LYS A 88 -0.58 21.40 15.60
C LYS A 88 -1.16 20.76 16.85
N TYR A 89 -0.30 20.30 17.73
CA TYR A 89 -0.67 19.95 19.10
C TYR A 89 -0.74 21.21 19.94
N ALA A 90 -1.95 21.64 20.32
CA ALA A 90 -2.15 22.77 21.23
C ALA A 90 -1.69 22.43 22.65
N ASP A 91 -1.85 21.17 23.04
CA ASP A 91 -1.33 20.50 24.22
C ASP A 91 -1.17 18.99 23.89
N PRO A 92 -0.58 18.17 24.78
CA PRO A 92 -0.36 16.75 24.49
C PRO A 92 -1.61 15.93 24.17
N LEU A 93 -2.78 16.41 24.55
CA LEU A 93 -4.07 15.71 24.36
C LEU A 93 -5.00 16.41 23.36
N SER A 94 -4.53 17.42 22.65
CA SER A 94 -5.34 18.23 21.73
C SER A 94 -4.60 18.46 20.41
N LEU A 95 -5.02 17.78 19.35
CA LEU A 95 -4.51 17.99 17.98
C LEU A 95 -5.51 18.83 17.18
N VAL A 96 -5.08 20.03 16.82
CA VAL A 96 -5.86 20.98 15.99
C VAL A 96 -5.52 20.77 14.53
N LEU A 97 -6.54 20.66 13.69
CA LEU A 97 -6.48 20.41 12.24
C LEU A 97 -7.10 21.60 11.51
N ASP A 98 -6.31 22.29 10.68
CA ASP A 98 -6.75 23.42 9.88
C ASP A 98 -7.07 22.95 8.44
N ILE A 99 -8.34 23.00 8.04
CA ILE A 99 -8.84 22.49 6.77
C ILE A 99 -8.61 23.53 5.67
N ARG A 100 -8.22 23.09 4.50
CA ARG A 100 -8.05 23.95 3.31
C ARG A 100 -9.41 24.45 2.83
N PRO A 101 -9.57 25.78 2.60
CA PRO A 101 -10.82 26.33 2.08
C PRO A 101 -11.06 25.95 0.61
N GLY A 102 -12.34 25.94 0.20
CA GLY A 102 -12.76 25.81 -1.19
C GLY A 102 -12.69 24.40 -1.77
N ILE A 103 -12.49 23.36 -0.95
CA ILE A 103 -12.55 21.98 -1.40
C ILE A 103 -14.00 21.49 -1.46
N THR A 104 -14.35 20.76 -2.51
CA THR A 104 -15.64 20.11 -2.66
C THR A 104 -15.48 18.61 -2.92
N PHE A 105 -16.45 17.84 -2.49
CA PHE A 105 -16.63 16.46 -2.90
C PHE A 105 -17.09 16.38 -4.37
N HIS A 106 -17.02 15.18 -4.96
CA HIS A 106 -17.46 14.93 -6.34
C HIS A 106 -18.93 15.25 -6.60
N ASP A 107 -19.77 15.26 -5.57
CA ASP A 107 -21.19 15.59 -5.63
C ASP A 107 -21.50 17.08 -5.36
N GLY A 108 -20.46 17.90 -5.17
CA GLY A 108 -20.55 19.34 -4.97
C GLY A 108 -20.71 19.78 -3.50
N GLU A 109 -20.85 18.87 -2.53
CA GLU A 109 -20.80 19.25 -1.12
C GLU A 109 -19.43 19.84 -0.75
N ALA A 110 -19.43 20.81 0.17
CA ALA A 110 -18.19 21.39 0.70
C ALA A 110 -17.51 20.44 1.67
N LEU A 111 -16.18 20.41 1.64
CA LEU A 111 -15.38 19.79 2.70
C LEU A 111 -15.14 20.85 3.79
N ASP A 112 -15.91 20.79 4.84
CA ASP A 112 -15.85 21.66 6.02
C ASP A 112 -15.53 20.87 7.29
N ALA A 113 -15.54 21.53 8.45
CA ALA A 113 -15.26 20.90 9.74
C ALA A 113 -16.27 19.81 10.10
N GLU A 114 -17.54 19.96 9.73
CA GLU A 114 -18.57 18.97 10.00
C GLU A 114 -18.40 17.72 9.12
N ALA A 115 -18.01 17.89 7.85
CA ALA A 115 -17.69 16.77 6.97
C ALA A 115 -16.48 15.98 7.47
N VAL A 116 -15.41 16.64 7.94
CA VAL A 116 -14.25 15.98 8.55
C VAL A 116 -14.66 15.28 9.84
N ARG A 117 -15.40 15.94 10.73
CA ARG A 117 -15.91 15.33 11.97
C ARG A 117 -16.74 14.07 11.67
N PHE A 118 -17.69 14.16 10.73
CA PHE A 118 -18.49 13.02 10.29
C PHE A 118 -17.62 11.82 9.87
N ASN A 119 -16.61 12.04 9.03
CA ASN A 119 -15.75 10.97 8.54
C ASN A 119 -14.94 10.31 9.66
N LEU A 120 -14.32 11.10 10.53
CA LEU A 120 -13.50 10.57 11.63
C LEU A 120 -14.37 9.85 12.67
N GLU A 121 -15.56 10.34 12.98
CA GLU A 121 -16.52 9.64 13.85
C GLU A 121 -17.02 8.34 13.18
N ARG A 122 -17.25 8.36 11.85
CA ARG A 122 -17.60 7.15 11.12
C ARG A 122 -16.50 6.09 11.21
N VAL A 123 -15.23 6.47 11.06
CA VAL A 123 -14.09 5.53 11.25
C VAL A 123 -14.14 4.90 12.65
N ARG A 124 -14.47 5.69 13.69
CA ARG A 124 -14.46 5.23 15.09
C ARG A 124 -15.69 4.40 15.48
N ALA A 125 -16.86 4.73 14.93
CA ALA A 125 -18.15 4.21 15.41
C ALA A 125 -18.85 3.24 14.45
N ASP A 126 -18.61 3.28 13.12
CA ASP A 126 -19.26 2.35 12.18
C ASP A 126 -18.82 0.91 12.50
N ALA A 127 -19.79 0.02 12.71
CA ALA A 127 -19.51 -1.40 12.99
C ALA A 127 -18.73 -2.07 11.85
N ARG A 128 -18.87 -1.59 10.60
CA ARG A 128 -18.18 -2.09 9.41
C ARG A 128 -16.75 -1.55 9.29
N SER A 129 -16.38 -0.53 10.08
CA SER A 129 -15.03 0.03 10.01
C SER A 129 -13.99 -0.99 10.46
N VAL A 130 -13.08 -1.34 9.56
CA VAL A 130 -11.97 -2.25 9.83
C VAL A 130 -10.72 -1.53 10.35
N ILE A 131 -10.74 -0.19 10.35
CA ILE A 131 -9.62 0.68 10.74
C ILE A 131 -9.89 1.48 12.01
N LYS A 132 -10.96 1.19 12.75
CA LYS A 132 -11.31 1.91 14.00
C LYS A 132 -10.20 1.92 15.06
N THR A 133 -9.35 0.90 15.07
CA THR A 133 -8.21 0.82 15.98
C THR A 133 -7.14 1.86 15.70
N GLU A 134 -7.07 2.37 14.47
CA GLU A 134 -6.11 3.43 14.07
C GLU A 134 -6.41 4.76 14.78
N LEU A 135 -7.69 5.03 15.10
CA LEU A 135 -8.13 6.19 15.87
C LEU A 135 -8.48 5.87 17.34
N ALA A 136 -7.99 4.76 17.87
CA ALA A 136 -8.31 4.32 19.25
C ALA A 136 -7.90 5.34 20.34
N THR A 137 -6.85 6.12 20.09
CA THR A 137 -6.37 7.18 20.98
C THR A 137 -7.23 8.44 20.96
N VAL A 138 -8.09 8.63 19.94
CA VAL A 138 -9.00 9.77 19.84
C VAL A 138 -10.19 9.56 20.77
N ALA A 139 -10.40 10.48 21.72
CA ALA A 139 -11.54 10.48 22.64
C ALA A 139 -12.77 11.14 21.99
N ALA A 140 -12.58 12.30 21.32
CA ALA A 140 -13.64 13.04 20.65
C ALA A 140 -13.10 13.79 19.42
N VAL A 141 -13.99 14.06 18.47
CA VAL A 141 -13.72 14.89 17.29
C VAL A 141 -14.66 16.10 17.35
N GLU A 142 -14.11 17.31 17.49
CA GLU A 142 -14.86 18.53 17.69
C GLU A 142 -14.68 19.48 16.50
N ALA A 143 -15.76 19.92 15.88
CA ALA A 143 -15.72 21.04 14.94
C ALA A 143 -15.57 22.35 15.75
N THR A 144 -14.36 22.90 15.79
CA THR A 144 -14.02 24.08 16.61
C THR A 144 -14.06 25.39 15.83
N GLY A 145 -14.34 25.29 14.54
CA GLY A 145 -14.58 26.43 13.64
C GLY A 145 -15.09 25.92 12.28
N PRO A 146 -15.47 26.78 11.34
CA PRO A 146 -16.00 26.35 10.04
C PRO A 146 -15.01 25.48 9.24
N LEU A 147 -13.70 25.73 9.39
CA LEU A 147 -12.60 24.99 8.73
C LEU A 147 -11.57 24.50 9.75
N GLN A 148 -11.99 24.23 10.97
CA GLN A 148 -11.08 23.75 12.00
C GLN A 148 -11.74 22.63 12.81
N VAL A 149 -10.97 21.55 13.01
CA VAL A 149 -11.35 20.40 13.83
C VAL A 149 -10.30 20.19 14.90
N THR A 150 -10.74 19.91 16.13
CA THR A 150 -9.86 19.51 17.22
C THR A 150 -10.12 18.05 17.59
N LEU A 151 -9.06 17.23 17.55
CA LEU A 151 -9.08 15.89 18.09
C LEU A 151 -8.71 15.94 19.56
N ARG A 152 -9.62 15.51 20.45
CA ARG A 152 -9.32 15.28 21.88
C ARG A 152 -8.78 13.86 22.01
N LEU A 153 -7.64 13.72 22.69
CA LEU A 153 -6.92 12.46 22.79
C LEU A 153 -7.04 11.91 24.22
N LYS A 154 -7.09 10.58 24.35
CA LYS A 154 -7.02 9.85 25.60
C LYS A 154 -5.58 9.81 26.17
N GLN A 155 -4.62 9.89 25.26
CA GLN A 155 -3.19 9.89 25.54
C GLN A 155 -2.45 10.58 24.37
N PRO A 156 -1.25 11.08 24.55
CA PRO A 156 -0.47 11.66 23.47
C PRO A 156 -0.29 10.70 22.30
N ASP A 157 -0.46 11.17 21.07
CA ASP A 157 -0.34 10.35 19.87
C ASP A 157 0.18 11.15 18.67
N SER A 158 1.49 11.21 18.51
CA SER A 158 2.15 11.88 17.39
C SER A 158 2.16 11.06 16.09
N ALA A 159 1.59 9.86 16.06
CA ALA A 159 1.38 9.09 14.85
C ALA A 159 0.15 9.55 14.05
N LEU A 160 -0.79 10.27 14.67
CA LEU A 160 -2.05 10.69 14.05
C LEU A 160 -1.87 11.41 12.70
N PRO A 161 -0.91 12.33 12.49
CA PRO A 161 -0.74 12.94 11.18
C PRO A 161 -0.51 11.91 10.06
N LEU A 162 0.34 10.90 10.29
CA LEU A 162 0.58 9.85 9.28
C LEU A 162 -0.53 8.79 9.23
N ILE A 163 -1.27 8.58 10.29
CA ILE A 163 -2.52 7.79 10.27
C ILE A 163 -3.57 8.49 9.38
N LEU A 164 -3.66 9.81 9.48
CA LEU A 164 -4.54 10.63 8.63
C LEU A 164 -4.00 10.83 7.19
N ALA A 165 -2.84 10.28 6.88
CA ALA A 165 -2.30 10.22 5.52
C ALA A 165 -2.63 8.91 4.79
N ASP A 166 -3.38 8.01 5.43
CA ASP A 166 -3.88 6.75 4.87
C ASP A 166 -5.41 6.70 4.97
N ARG A 167 -6.01 5.53 4.98
CA ARG A 167 -7.47 5.30 4.91
C ARG A 167 -8.28 6.12 5.91
N ALA A 168 -7.80 6.27 7.14
CA ALA A 168 -8.50 7.05 8.18
C ALA A 168 -8.63 8.54 7.83
N GLY A 169 -7.75 9.05 6.98
CA GLY A 169 -7.79 10.43 6.49
C GLY A 169 -8.44 10.60 5.13
N MET A 170 -8.87 9.53 4.46
CA MET A 170 -9.62 9.63 3.19
C MET A 170 -11.04 10.11 3.46
N MET A 171 -11.43 11.21 2.82
CA MET A 171 -12.72 11.86 3.08
C MET A 171 -13.79 11.40 2.09
N VAL A 172 -14.89 10.87 2.62
CA VAL A 172 -16.08 10.41 1.88
C VAL A 172 -17.21 11.44 2.08
N SER A 173 -18.00 11.73 1.03
CA SER A 173 -19.13 12.65 1.12
C SER A 173 -20.17 12.20 2.15
N PRO A 174 -20.48 13.01 3.18
CA PRO A 174 -21.54 12.70 4.13
C PRO A 174 -22.92 12.53 3.46
N LYS A 175 -23.19 13.27 2.39
CA LYS A 175 -24.43 13.17 1.60
C LYS A 175 -24.49 11.82 0.89
N ALA A 176 -23.41 11.39 0.25
CA ALA A 176 -23.35 10.08 -0.40
C ALA A 176 -23.56 8.92 0.60
N ILE A 177 -22.93 8.99 1.78
CA ILE A 177 -23.14 7.99 2.84
C ILE A 177 -24.59 7.94 3.30
N LYS A 178 -25.24 9.10 3.49
CA LYS A 178 -26.67 9.17 3.85
C LYS A 178 -27.59 8.64 2.73
N GLN A 179 -27.22 8.89 1.48
CA GLN A 179 -28.00 8.49 0.30
C GLN A 179 -27.91 6.99 0.02
N PHE A 180 -26.70 6.43 0.04
CA PHE A 180 -26.43 5.07 -0.39
C PHE A 180 -26.32 4.05 0.75
N GLY A 181 -26.09 4.51 1.98
CA GLY A 181 -26.01 3.66 3.16
C GLY A 181 -25.01 2.51 2.99
N PRO A 182 -25.47 1.23 3.10
CA PRO A 182 -24.61 0.05 2.92
C PRO A 182 -23.96 -0.03 1.53
N ASP A 183 -24.59 0.50 0.49
CA ASP A 183 -24.12 0.44 -0.90
C ASP A 183 -23.15 1.59 -1.25
N SER A 184 -22.68 2.34 -0.26
CA SER A 184 -21.69 3.42 -0.46
C SER A 184 -20.38 2.92 -1.05
N ASP A 185 -20.03 1.66 -0.84
CA ASP A 185 -18.86 1.02 -1.43
C ASP A 185 -18.97 0.80 -2.94
N ARG A 186 -20.19 0.84 -3.49
CA ARG A 186 -20.50 0.75 -4.93
C ARG A 186 -20.70 2.12 -5.55
N ASN A 187 -20.87 3.15 -4.75
CA ASN A 187 -21.14 4.53 -5.16
C ASN A 187 -20.17 5.50 -4.45
N PRO A 188 -18.84 5.33 -4.62
CA PRO A 188 -17.85 6.12 -3.91
C PRO A 188 -17.87 7.58 -4.36
N VAL A 189 -17.91 8.49 -3.40
CA VAL A 189 -17.85 9.94 -3.61
C VAL A 189 -16.80 10.53 -2.68
N GLY A 190 -15.67 10.94 -3.25
CA GLY A 190 -14.54 11.51 -2.53
C GLY A 190 -14.22 12.93 -2.95
N THR A 191 -13.00 13.39 -2.63
CA THR A 191 -12.46 14.72 -2.94
C THR A 191 -11.32 14.65 -3.97
N GLY A 192 -10.94 13.46 -4.39
CA GLY A 192 -9.76 13.23 -5.24
C GLY A 192 -9.91 13.72 -6.69
N PRO A 193 -8.84 13.69 -7.47
CA PRO A 193 -8.81 14.20 -8.85
C PRO A 193 -9.68 13.42 -9.84
N MET A 194 -10.13 12.22 -9.49
CA MET A 194 -10.92 11.37 -10.37
C MET A 194 -12.25 10.98 -9.72
N LYS A 195 -13.34 11.04 -10.49
CA LYS A 195 -14.68 10.61 -10.09
C LYS A 195 -14.94 9.18 -10.54
N PHE A 196 -15.66 8.44 -9.72
CA PHE A 196 -16.16 7.11 -10.06
C PHE A 196 -17.14 7.13 -11.23
N VAL A 197 -17.01 6.15 -12.13
CA VAL A 197 -17.92 5.92 -13.25
C VAL A 197 -18.58 4.55 -13.14
N SER A 198 -17.78 3.48 -12.98
CA SER A 198 -18.34 2.12 -12.90
C SER A 198 -17.33 1.15 -12.29
N TRP A 199 -17.85 0.09 -11.68
CA TRP A 199 -17.09 -1.08 -11.24
C TRP A 199 -17.83 -2.36 -11.66
N ALA A 200 -17.25 -3.08 -12.61
CA ALA A 200 -17.62 -4.44 -12.97
C ALA A 200 -16.64 -5.39 -12.25
N ALA A 201 -17.15 -6.14 -11.27
CA ALA A 201 -16.31 -6.98 -10.40
C ALA A 201 -15.54 -8.02 -11.23
N ASN A 202 -14.24 -8.16 -10.96
CA ASN A 202 -13.28 -9.00 -11.69
C ASN A 202 -13.05 -8.63 -13.17
N GLU A 203 -13.58 -7.50 -13.63
CA GLU A 203 -13.41 -7.02 -15.00
C GLU A 203 -12.72 -5.66 -15.03
N SER A 204 -13.36 -4.64 -14.46
CA SER A 204 -12.83 -3.28 -14.56
C SER A 204 -13.34 -2.30 -13.51
N VAL A 205 -12.54 -1.26 -13.23
CA VAL A 205 -12.96 -0.02 -12.57
C VAL A 205 -12.66 1.14 -13.49
N LYS A 206 -13.62 2.04 -13.69
CA LYS A 206 -13.48 3.22 -14.56
C LYS A 206 -13.69 4.50 -13.80
N LEU A 207 -12.78 5.44 -13.99
CA LEU A 207 -12.78 6.76 -13.36
C LEU A 207 -12.68 7.83 -14.44
N THR A 208 -13.27 9.00 -14.20
CA THR A 208 -13.18 10.18 -15.07
C THR A 208 -12.68 11.39 -14.28
N ARG A 209 -12.05 12.35 -14.95
CA ARG A 209 -11.55 13.58 -14.32
C ARG A 209 -12.63 14.31 -13.53
N PHE A 210 -12.24 14.84 -12.38
CA PHE A 210 -13.03 15.81 -11.62
C PHE A 210 -12.59 17.23 -11.98
N GLU A 211 -13.38 17.92 -12.82
CA GLU A 211 -13.03 19.26 -13.34
C GLU A 211 -12.87 20.32 -12.24
N ASN A 212 -13.60 20.16 -11.13
CA ASN A 212 -13.57 21.08 -9.98
C ASN A 212 -12.52 20.67 -8.93
N TYR A 213 -11.56 19.80 -9.30
CA TYR A 213 -10.50 19.41 -8.37
C TYR A 213 -9.71 20.63 -7.86
N TRP A 214 -9.45 20.66 -6.56
CA TRP A 214 -8.86 21.81 -5.88
C TRP A 214 -7.41 22.11 -6.29
N GLN A 215 -6.61 21.08 -6.65
CA GLN A 215 -5.23 21.26 -7.16
C GLN A 215 -5.25 21.38 -8.69
N LYS A 216 -5.46 22.60 -9.17
CA LYS A 216 -5.49 22.84 -10.62
C LYS A 216 -4.19 22.43 -11.30
N GLY A 217 -4.30 21.69 -12.40
CA GLY A 217 -3.15 21.23 -13.22
C GLY A 217 -2.40 20.00 -12.70
N GLN A 218 -2.73 19.47 -11.52
CA GLN A 218 -2.09 18.26 -11.00
C GLN A 218 -2.48 17.01 -11.80
N THR A 219 -3.74 16.89 -12.22
CA THR A 219 -4.21 15.77 -13.05
C THR A 219 -4.34 16.22 -14.48
N GLN A 220 -3.58 15.58 -15.36
CA GLN A 220 -3.65 15.81 -16.81
C GLN A 220 -4.46 14.71 -17.51
N LEU A 221 -4.77 13.62 -16.81
CA LEU A 221 -5.56 12.51 -17.34
C LEU A 221 -7.04 12.87 -17.45
N ASP A 222 -7.70 12.45 -18.53
CA ASP A 222 -9.15 12.55 -18.71
C ASP A 222 -9.89 11.38 -18.06
N ALA A 223 -9.21 10.22 -17.97
CA ALA A 223 -9.75 9.01 -17.35
C ALA A 223 -8.64 8.09 -16.87
N ILE A 224 -8.99 7.24 -15.89
CA ILE A 224 -8.21 6.08 -15.50
C ILE A 224 -9.12 4.84 -15.64
N GLU A 225 -8.65 3.84 -16.36
CA GLU A 225 -9.36 2.58 -16.54
C GLU A 225 -8.49 1.43 -16.01
N PHE A 226 -8.94 0.79 -14.95
CA PHE A 226 -8.31 -0.42 -14.41
C PHE A 226 -8.95 -1.64 -15.04
N THR A 227 -8.16 -2.45 -15.76
CA THR A 227 -8.56 -3.77 -16.24
C THR A 227 -8.03 -4.81 -15.26
N ILE A 228 -8.91 -5.60 -14.67
CA ILE A 228 -8.55 -6.63 -13.69
C ILE A 228 -8.00 -7.85 -14.43
N ILE A 229 -6.69 -8.09 -14.31
CA ILE A 229 -5.98 -9.20 -14.95
C ILE A 229 -5.12 -9.88 -13.88
N THR A 230 -5.66 -10.93 -13.28
CA THR A 230 -4.99 -11.65 -12.17
C THR A 230 -3.82 -12.52 -12.64
N ASP A 231 -3.86 -13.01 -13.89
CA ASP A 231 -2.73 -13.70 -14.51
C ASP A 231 -1.69 -12.68 -14.98
N VAL A 232 -0.51 -12.73 -14.38
CA VAL A 232 0.55 -11.75 -14.60
C VAL A 232 1.12 -11.81 -16.01
N VAL A 233 1.16 -12.99 -16.66
CA VAL A 233 1.66 -13.13 -18.04
C VAL A 233 0.69 -12.44 -19.00
N THR A 234 -0.61 -12.63 -18.79
CA THR A 234 -1.67 -11.95 -19.55
C THR A 234 -1.62 -10.44 -19.31
N GLY A 235 -1.38 -10.00 -18.04
CA GLY A 235 -1.19 -8.59 -17.72
C GLY A 235 -0.03 -7.95 -18.49
N VAL A 236 1.13 -8.62 -18.55
CA VAL A 236 2.28 -8.17 -19.35
C VAL A 236 1.94 -8.10 -20.84
N ARG A 237 1.27 -9.13 -21.38
CA ARG A 237 0.84 -9.13 -22.79
C ARG A 237 -0.10 -7.98 -23.11
N SER A 238 -1.01 -7.63 -22.22
CA SER A 238 -1.95 -6.53 -22.41
C SER A 238 -1.25 -5.17 -22.55
N VAL A 239 -0.12 -4.97 -21.88
CA VAL A 239 0.66 -3.71 -22.00
C VAL A 239 1.54 -3.71 -23.24
N VAL A 240 2.18 -4.84 -23.56
CA VAL A 240 2.98 -4.98 -24.78
C VAL A 240 2.12 -4.82 -26.05
N SER A 241 0.88 -5.29 -26.03
CA SER A 241 -0.06 -5.11 -27.16
C SER A 241 -0.69 -3.72 -27.25
N GLY A 242 -0.46 -2.83 -26.24
CA GLY A 242 -1.07 -1.50 -26.18
C GLY A 242 -2.53 -1.47 -25.72
N GLN A 243 -3.10 -2.61 -25.30
CA GLN A 243 -4.44 -2.68 -24.69
C GLN A 243 -4.44 -1.87 -23.38
N ASN A 244 -3.46 -2.11 -22.52
CA ASN A 244 -3.14 -1.27 -21.36
C ASN A 244 -1.85 -0.49 -21.61
N ASN A 245 -1.60 0.58 -20.83
CA ASN A 245 -0.37 1.38 -20.97
C ASN A 245 0.39 1.54 -19.66
N PHE A 246 -0.11 0.93 -18.56
CA PHE A 246 0.56 0.84 -17.27
C PHE A 246 0.30 -0.51 -16.60
N ILE A 247 1.30 -1.05 -15.91
CA ILE A 247 1.21 -2.28 -15.10
C ILE A 247 2.09 -2.13 -13.86
N TYR A 248 1.70 -2.73 -12.76
CA TYR A 248 2.41 -2.68 -11.48
C TYR A 248 2.46 -4.05 -10.80
N GLN A 249 3.24 -4.15 -9.72
CA GLN A 249 3.49 -5.39 -8.98
C GLN A 249 4.02 -6.54 -9.85
N LEU A 250 4.89 -6.19 -10.79
CA LEU A 250 5.61 -7.15 -11.61
C LEU A 250 6.56 -7.99 -10.74
N ARG A 251 6.81 -9.22 -11.17
CA ARG A 251 7.85 -10.09 -10.57
C ARG A 251 9.21 -9.78 -11.18
N PRO A 252 10.33 -10.09 -10.49
CA PRO A 252 11.67 -9.91 -11.05
C PRO A 252 11.89 -10.57 -12.42
N THR A 253 11.33 -11.76 -12.63
CA THR A 253 11.39 -12.47 -13.93
C THR A 253 10.71 -11.70 -15.06
N GLN A 254 9.63 -10.97 -14.75
CA GLN A 254 8.88 -10.16 -15.73
C GLN A 254 9.57 -8.83 -15.98
N GLN A 255 10.20 -8.24 -14.95
CA GLN A 255 11.07 -7.08 -15.12
C GLN A 255 12.14 -7.38 -16.16
N GLN A 256 12.84 -8.52 -16.05
CA GLN A 256 13.87 -8.92 -17.00
C GLN A 256 13.32 -9.13 -18.42
N ALA A 257 12.13 -9.72 -18.55
CA ALA A 257 11.49 -9.94 -19.84
C ALA A 257 11.09 -8.62 -20.50
N LEU A 258 10.44 -7.71 -19.75
CA LEU A 258 9.97 -6.41 -20.25
C LEU A 258 11.12 -5.45 -20.53
N SER A 259 12.21 -5.46 -19.76
CA SER A 259 13.36 -4.59 -19.97
C SER A 259 14.07 -4.83 -21.32
N ARG A 260 13.79 -5.96 -21.98
CA ARG A 260 14.25 -6.25 -23.34
C ARG A 260 13.37 -5.60 -24.42
N SER A 261 12.17 -5.16 -24.07
CA SER A 261 11.27 -4.47 -24.98
C SER A 261 11.67 -3.00 -25.07
N LYS A 262 11.85 -2.49 -26.30
CA LYS A 262 12.07 -1.04 -26.56
C LYS A 262 10.80 -0.22 -26.41
N GLU A 263 9.64 -0.88 -26.31
CA GLU A 263 8.31 -0.29 -26.26
C GLU A 263 7.81 -0.07 -24.85
N MET A 264 8.63 -0.38 -23.83
CA MET A 264 8.24 -0.30 -22.43
C MET A 264 9.34 0.36 -21.60
N HIS A 265 8.93 1.27 -20.73
CA HIS A 265 9.76 1.71 -19.62
C HIS A 265 9.47 0.83 -18.41
N VAL A 266 10.50 0.27 -17.78
CA VAL A 266 10.37 -0.58 -16.60
C VAL A 266 11.14 0.07 -15.45
N GLY A 267 10.43 0.36 -14.37
CA GLY A 267 11.00 0.92 -13.14
C GLY A 267 11.08 -0.11 -12.03
N VAL A 268 12.10 0.04 -11.19
CA VAL A 268 12.32 -0.72 -9.97
C VAL A 268 12.61 0.26 -8.85
N ALA A 269 11.81 0.23 -7.80
CA ALA A 269 11.93 1.15 -6.67
C ALA A 269 11.86 0.40 -5.34
N GLN A 270 12.39 0.99 -4.28
CA GLN A 270 12.25 0.45 -2.92
C GLN A 270 10.82 0.55 -2.41
N SER A 271 10.41 -0.40 -1.55
CA SER A 271 9.14 -0.32 -0.85
C SER A 271 9.26 -0.83 0.59
N LEU A 272 8.25 -0.52 1.41
CA LEU A 272 8.07 -1.10 2.76
C LEU A 272 7.60 -2.57 2.73
N TYR A 273 7.23 -3.07 1.55
CA TYR A 273 6.73 -4.42 1.41
C TYR A 273 7.85 -5.43 1.66
N SER A 274 7.75 -6.24 2.70
CA SER A 274 8.81 -7.19 3.06
C SER A 274 8.30 -8.62 3.18
N VAL A 275 9.15 -9.58 2.82
CA VAL A 275 8.96 -10.99 3.13
C VAL A 275 9.51 -11.22 4.52
N VAL A 276 8.69 -11.79 5.39
CA VAL A 276 9.00 -12.01 6.79
C VAL A 276 8.50 -13.38 7.25
N MET A 277 9.15 -13.92 8.26
CA MET A 277 8.60 -15.04 9.01
C MET A 277 8.18 -14.55 10.39
N TYR A 278 6.91 -14.69 10.70
CA TYR A 278 6.35 -14.45 12.04
C TYR A 278 6.59 -15.67 12.90
N PHE A 279 6.99 -15.47 14.15
CA PHE A 279 7.20 -16.53 15.15
C PHE A 279 6.05 -16.59 16.15
N ASN A 280 5.66 -17.80 16.52
CA ASN A 280 4.78 -18.04 17.66
C ASN A 280 5.64 -18.25 18.93
N TYR A 281 6.14 -17.15 19.48
CA TYR A 281 7.02 -17.19 20.66
C TYR A 281 6.27 -17.43 22.00
N GLY A 282 4.99 -17.72 21.95
CA GLY A 282 4.22 -18.29 23.07
C GLY A 282 4.24 -19.82 23.11
N ARG A 283 5.03 -20.46 22.22
CA ARG A 283 5.07 -21.91 22.06
C ARG A 283 6.52 -22.42 22.02
N PRO A 284 6.87 -23.48 22.80
CA PRO A 284 8.15 -24.15 22.65
C PRO A 284 8.32 -24.74 21.24
N PRO A 285 9.56 -24.71 20.69
CA PRO A 285 10.78 -24.19 21.30
C PRO A 285 11.04 -22.71 20.95
N LEU A 286 10.07 -22.00 20.28
CA LEU A 286 10.22 -20.59 19.90
C LEU A 286 9.98 -19.61 21.05
N ASP A 287 9.63 -20.06 22.26
CA ASP A 287 9.65 -19.26 23.49
C ASP A 287 11.10 -18.95 23.93
N ASP A 288 12.08 -19.82 23.59
CA ASP A 288 13.51 -19.55 23.84
C ASP A 288 14.08 -18.58 22.80
N VAL A 289 14.61 -17.45 23.28
CA VAL A 289 15.24 -16.42 22.42
C VAL A 289 16.45 -16.98 21.65
N ARG A 290 17.21 -17.92 22.24
CA ARG A 290 18.40 -18.51 21.59
C ARG A 290 18.01 -19.29 20.34
N VAL A 291 16.88 -19.97 20.34
CA VAL A 291 16.32 -20.66 19.17
C VAL A 291 15.93 -19.66 18.09
N ARG A 292 15.26 -18.56 18.45
CA ARG A 292 14.90 -17.50 17.49
C ARG A 292 16.12 -16.79 16.92
N MET A 293 17.15 -16.57 17.74
CA MET A 293 18.46 -16.02 17.29
C MET A 293 19.16 -16.98 16.34
N ALA A 294 19.17 -18.29 16.64
CA ALA A 294 19.73 -19.30 15.77
C ALA A 294 19.09 -19.29 14.37
N ILE A 295 17.76 -19.19 14.30
CA ILE A 295 17.03 -19.06 13.03
C ILE A 295 17.50 -17.81 12.27
N ASN A 296 17.67 -16.67 12.94
CA ASN A 296 18.12 -15.43 12.32
C ASN A 296 19.57 -15.51 11.78
N HIS A 297 20.49 -16.20 12.49
CA HIS A 297 21.87 -16.43 12.03
C HIS A 297 21.96 -17.48 10.90
N ALA A 298 21.00 -18.40 10.81
CA ALA A 298 20.99 -19.46 9.78
C ALA A 298 20.63 -18.94 8.37
N ILE A 299 20.13 -17.71 8.24
CA ILE A 299 19.65 -17.16 6.96
C ILE A 299 20.66 -16.20 6.34
N ASP A 300 21.15 -16.57 5.16
CA ASP A 300 21.91 -15.70 4.25
C ASP A 300 20.94 -14.82 3.45
N ARG A 301 20.71 -13.59 3.90
CA ARG A 301 19.75 -12.66 3.30
C ARG A 301 20.18 -12.17 1.91
N GLU A 302 21.47 -12.09 1.66
CA GLU A 302 22.01 -11.76 0.33
C GLU A 302 21.75 -12.87 -0.68
N ALA A 303 22.04 -14.11 -0.30
CA ALA A 303 21.74 -15.28 -1.12
C ALA A 303 20.22 -15.44 -1.32
N PHE A 304 19.42 -15.16 -0.28
CA PHE A 304 17.97 -15.18 -0.36
C PHE A 304 17.46 -14.13 -1.36
N ASN A 305 17.94 -12.88 -1.27
CA ASN A 305 17.60 -11.81 -2.22
C ASN A 305 17.95 -12.19 -3.66
N LYS A 306 19.13 -12.77 -3.89
CA LYS A 306 19.53 -13.26 -5.23
C LYS A 306 18.62 -14.37 -5.72
N ALA A 307 18.26 -15.34 -4.88
CA ALA A 307 17.45 -16.49 -5.26
C ALA A 307 15.98 -16.12 -5.56
N ILE A 308 15.38 -15.26 -4.74
CA ILE A 308 13.93 -14.95 -4.80
C ILE A 308 13.63 -13.64 -5.54
N MET A 309 14.46 -12.62 -5.35
CA MET A 309 14.26 -11.30 -5.95
C MET A 309 15.23 -11.00 -7.10
N MET A 310 16.03 -11.97 -7.55
CA MET A 310 17.05 -11.77 -8.59
C MET A 310 18.01 -10.60 -8.29
N GLY A 311 18.21 -10.30 -7.01
CA GLY A 311 19.02 -9.17 -6.54
C GLY A 311 18.34 -7.80 -6.58
N LEU A 312 17.08 -7.72 -7.01
CA LEU A 312 16.36 -6.45 -7.14
C LEU A 312 15.76 -5.96 -5.80
N GLY A 313 15.62 -6.82 -4.81
CA GLY A 313 15.20 -6.46 -3.47
C GLY A 313 16.34 -5.90 -2.63
N ALA A 314 16.05 -5.53 -1.39
CA ALA A 314 17.05 -5.18 -0.39
C ALA A 314 16.97 -6.16 0.79
N PRO A 315 18.10 -6.78 1.23
CA PRO A 315 18.11 -7.61 2.43
C PRO A 315 17.50 -6.90 3.62
N ALA A 316 16.58 -7.56 4.32
CA ALA A 316 15.87 -6.96 5.45
C ALA A 316 16.47 -7.45 6.78
N HIS A 317 16.84 -6.52 7.64
CA HIS A 317 17.37 -6.79 8.98
C HIS A 317 16.48 -6.17 10.09
N THR A 318 15.63 -5.23 9.72
CA THR A 318 14.70 -4.52 10.59
C THR A 318 13.35 -4.34 9.89
N VAL A 319 12.36 -3.83 10.61
CA VAL A 319 11.00 -3.54 10.12
C VAL A 319 10.98 -2.47 9.03
N LEU A 320 12.00 -1.59 9.02
CA LEU A 320 12.06 -0.40 8.17
C LEU A 320 13.22 -0.49 7.17
N PRO A 321 13.03 -0.16 5.89
CA PRO A 321 14.11 -0.10 4.91
C PRO A 321 15.06 1.08 5.20
N ALA A 322 16.29 0.99 4.70
CA ALA A 322 17.36 1.96 4.98
C ALA A 322 17.04 3.40 4.55
N SER A 323 16.13 3.59 3.60
CA SER A 323 15.66 4.91 3.15
C SER A 323 14.64 5.55 4.09
N HIS A 324 14.01 4.76 4.98
CA HIS A 324 12.99 5.29 5.89
C HIS A 324 13.64 6.19 6.95
N TRP A 325 13.03 7.35 7.26
CA TRP A 325 13.57 8.34 8.21
C TRP A 325 13.85 7.77 9.61
N ALA A 326 13.06 6.80 10.04
CA ALA A 326 13.17 6.16 11.36
C ALA A 326 14.03 4.89 11.35
N CYS A 327 14.66 4.52 10.25
CA CYS A 327 15.48 3.30 10.21
C CYS A 327 16.72 3.45 11.09
N ASN A 328 16.94 2.46 11.97
CA ASN A 328 18.18 2.32 12.73
C ASN A 328 19.18 1.47 11.91
N LYS A 329 20.22 2.13 11.40
CA LYS A 329 21.22 1.47 10.54
C LYS A 329 22.10 0.47 11.31
N ASP A 330 22.27 0.63 12.62
CA ASP A 330 23.09 -0.26 13.44
C ASP A 330 22.45 -1.64 13.59
N VAL A 331 21.11 -1.70 13.58
CA VAL A 331 20.36 -2.97 13.61
C VAL A 331 20.56 -3.79 12.31
N ALA A 332 20.90 -3.14 11.20
CA ALA A 332 21.14 -3.83 9.92
C ALA A 332 22.33 -4.80 9.97
N THR A 333 23.20 -4.70 10.95
CA THR A 333 24.35 -5.61 11.12
C THR A 333 24.22 -6.54 12.34
N TYR A 334 23.08 -6.49 13.04
CA TYR A 334 22.87 -7.25 14.27
C TYR A 334 22.96 -8.77 14.05
N TYR A 335 22.29 -9.29 13.02
CA TYR A 335 22.36 -10.70 12.64
C TYR A 335 23.20 -10.90 11.37
N LYS A 336 24.42 -11.37 11.54
CA LYS A 336 25.26 -11.84 10.43
C LYS A 336 24.91 -13.30 10.13
N TYR A 337 24.95 -13.68 8.85
CA TYR A 337 24.85 -15.08 8.46
C TYR A 337 26.03 -15.85 9.05
N ASP A 338 25.72 -16.78 9.94
CA ASP A 338 26.70 -17.60 10.64
C ASP A 338 26.05 -18.92 11.10
N VAL A 339 26.28 -19.95 10.32
CA VAL A 339 25.72 -21.29 10.55
C VAL A 339 26.28 -21.92 11.84
N GLU A 340 27.55 -21.71 12.14
CA GLU A 340 28.18 -22.28 13.33
C GLU A 340 27.68 -21.60 14.60
N ARG A 341 27.48 -20.27 14.56
CA ARG A 341 26.83 -19.57 15.67
C ARG A 341 25.39 -20.03 15.87
N ALA A 342 24.64 -20.29 14.78
CA ALA A 342 23.30 -20.84 14.87
C ALA A 342 23.27 -22.21 15.56
N LYS A 343 24.18 -23.13 15.19
CA LYS A 343 24.31 -24.43 15.84
C LYS A 343 24.72 -24.31 17.32
N ALA A 344 25.64 -23.40 17.64
CA ALA A 344 26.06 -23.14 19.02
C ALA A 344 24.86 -22.67 19.88
N LEU A 345 24.05 -21.72 19.38
CA LEU A 345 22.86 -21.22 20.06
C LEU A 345 21.82 -22.32 20.29
N LEU A 346 21.63 -23.23 19.31
CA LEU A 346 20.76 -24.40 19.48
C LEU A 346 21.29 -25.35 20.56
N ALA A 347 22.60 -25.61 20.59
CA ALA A 347 23.21 -26.44 21.61
C ALA A 347 23.08 -25.82 23.01
N GLU A 348 23.31 -24.50 23.14
CA GLU A 348 23.08 -23.72 24.37
C GLU A 348 21.61 -23.80 24.85
N ALA A 349 20.66 -23.90 23.91
CA ALA A 349 19.22 -24.06 24.16
C ALA A 349 18.82 -25.53 24.44
N GLY A 350 19.76 -26.50 24.45
CA GLY A 350 19.49 -27.92 24.69
C GLY A 350 19.22 -28.75 23.42
N HIS A 351 19.38 -28.18 22.23
CA HIS A 351 19.07 -28.80 20.94
C HIS A 351 20.34 -29.09 20.10
N LYS A 352 21.36 -29.70 20.69
CA LYS A 352 22.65 -29.99 20.03
C LYS A 352 22.54 -30.85 18.75
N ASP A 353 21.51 -31.71 18.68
CA ASP A 353 21.27 -32.62 17.54
C ASP A 353 20.29 -31.97 16.50
N GLY A 354 20.00 -30.69 16.68
CA GLY A 354 19.07 -29.93 15.87
C GLY A 354 17.63 -29.97 16.37
N ILE A 355 16.74 -29.35 15.59
CA ILE A 355 15.35 -29.09 16.04
C ILE A 355 14.39 -29.25 14.85
N ASP A 356 13.19 -29.72 15.10
CA ASP A 356 12.09 -29.80 14.15
C ASP A 356 11.13 -28.64 14.39
N LEU A 357 10.75 -27.93 13.33
CA LEU A 357 9.82 -26.81 13.37
C LEU A 357 8.72 -26.96 12.31
N GLU A 358 7.49 -26.67 12.73
CA GLU A 358 6.31 -26.69 11.86
C GLU A 358 5.86 -25.26 11.52
N PHE A 359 6.07 -24.86 10.28
CA PHE A 359 5.65 -23.58 9.75
C PHE A 359 4.46 -23.71 8.81
N SER A 360 3.78 -22.60 8.61
CA SER A 360 2.76 -22.45 7.57
C SER A 360 3.21 -21.44 6.50
N GLY A 361 2.62 -21.53 5.31
CA GLY A 361 2.87 -20.59 4.22
C GLY A 361 1.86 -20.73 3.11
N TYR A 362 1.84 -19.77 2.19
CA TYR A 362 0.87 -19.75 1.10
C TYR A 362 1.24 -20.77 0.02
N SER A 363 0.22 -21.29 -0.70
CA SER A 363 0.37 -22.34 -1.70
C SER A 363 0.62 -21.84 -3.12
N ASP A 364 0.69 -20.53 -3.35
CA ASP A 364 1.06 -20.01 -4.66
C ASP A 364 2.54 -20.33 -4.97
N GLN A 365 2.85 -20.47 -6.26
CA GLN A 365 4.15 -20.92 -6.74
C GLN A 365 5.34 -20.13 -6.14
N ARG A 366 5.20 -18.80 -6.03
CA ARG A 366 6.27 -17.93 -5.49
C ARG A 366 6.49 -18.20 -4.00
N SER A 367 5.40 -18.32 -3.26
CA SER A 367 5.47 -18.61 -1.82
C SER A 367 6.10 -19.97 -1.55
N VAL A 368 5.76 -20.99 -2.36
CA VAL A 368 6.38 -22.33 -2.26
C VAL A 368 7.89 -22.27 -2.55
N GLN A 369 8.31 -21.58 -3.63
CA GLN A 369 9.73 -21.38 -3.91
C GLN A 369 10.47 -20.67 -2.77
N THR A 370 9.83 -19.68 -2.17
CA THR A 370 10.39 -18.95 -1.02
C THR A 370 10.56 -19.88 0.19
N GLN A 371 9.58 -20.74 0.46
CA GLN A 371 9.63 -21.73 1.53
C GLN A 371 10.78 -22.74 1.30
N GLU A 372 10.95 -23.22 0.09
CA GLU A 372 12.04 -24.15 -0.27
C GLU A 372 13.43 -23.56 -0.01
N VAL A 373 13.63 -22.29 -0.37
CA VAL A 373 14.89 -21.58 -0.10
C VAL A 373 15.13 -21.44 1.40
N VAL A 374 14.11 -21.07 2.18
CA VAL A 374 14.19 -20.98 3.65
C VAL A 374 14.52 -22.34 4.27
N ILE A 375 13.83 -23.41 3.86
CA ILE A 375 14.12 -24.80 4.32
C ILE A 375 15.58 -25.17 4.06
N ALA A 376 16.07 -24.91 2.85
CA ALA A 376 17.45 -25.25 2.47
C ALA A 376 18.50 -24.49 3.31
N MET A 377 18.22 -23.22 3.65
CA MET A 377 19.12 -22.44 4.52
C MET A 377 19.09 -22.93 5.96
N LEU A 378 17.90 -23.13 6.54
CA LEU A 378 17.74 -23.60 7.92
C LEU A 378 18.36 -24.98 8.15
N ARG A 379 18.26 -25.88 7.16
CA ARG A 379 18.84 -27.22 7.23
C ARG A 379 20.35 -27.22 7.46
N LYS A 380 21.08 -26.22 6.96
CA LYS A 380 22.53 -26.08 7.21
C LYS A 380 22.89 -25.93 8.69
N ALA A 381 21.97 -25.34 9.45
CA ALA A 381 22.11 -25.15 10.90
C ALA A 381 21.40 -26.24 11.71
N ASN A 382 21.10 -27.44 11.12
CA ASN A 382 20.36 -28.52 11.72
C ASN A 382 18.93 -28.16 12.17
N ILE A 383 18.33 -27.13 11.56
CA ILE A 383 16.92 -26.78 11.75
C ILE A 383 16.10 -27.45 10.65
N ARG A 384 15.30 -28.44 11.00
CA ARG A 384 14.45 -29.21 10.09
C ARG A 384 13.07 -28.56 10.04
N ALA A 385 12.92 -27.62 9.11
CA ALA A 385 11.67 -26.89 8.90
C ALA A 385 10.74 -27.66 7.95
N LYS A 386 9.47 -27.82 8.35
CA LYS A 386 8.39 -28.36 7.53
C LYS A 386 7.33 -27.29 7.33
N PHE A 387 6.89 -27.06 6.08
CA PHE A 387 5.83 -26.12 5.76
C PHE A 387 4.54 -26.85 5.41
N THR A 388 3.44 -26.45 6.08
CA THR A 388 2.08 -26.76 5.65
C THR A 388 1.58 -25.59 4.80
N THR A 389 1.26 -25.86 3.52
CA THR A 389 0.85 -24.84 2.56
C THR A 389 -0.66 -24.79 2.40
N GLY A 390 -1.21 -23.60 2.18
CA GLY A 390 -2.62 -23.39 1.98
C GLY A 390 -2.98 -22.07 1.31
N ALA A 391 -4.26 -21.89 1.00
CA ALA A 391 -4.76 -20.60 0.51
C ALA A 391 -4.58 -19.52 1.57
N LEU A 392 -4.37 -18.26 1.13
CA LEU A 392 -4.11 -17.11 1.99
C LEU A 392 -5.06 -17.03 3.20
N ALA A 393 -6.37 -17.11 2.97
CA ALA A 393 -7.38 -17.00 4.03
C ALA A 393 -7.25 -18.14 5.06
N VAL A 394 -6.99 -19.37 4.59
CA VAL A 394 -6.84 -20.55 5.46
C VAL A 394 -5.60 -20.40 6.32
N VAL A 395 -4.44 -20.12 5.74
CA VAL A 395 -3.18 -19.95 6.49
C VAL A 395 -3.29 -18.81 7.51
N THR A 396 -3.88 -17.69 7.10
CA THR A 396 -4.08 -16.53 7.97
C THR A 396 -4.95 -16.90 9.18
N THR A 397 -6.06 -17.60 8.97
CA THR A 397 -6.94 -18.05 10.05
C THR A 397 -6.25 -19.07 10.96
N GLU A 398 -5.62 -20.09 10.38
CA GLU A 398 -4.97 -21.17 11.16
C GLU A 398 -3.83 -20.63 12.03
N TYR A 399 -2.99 -19.75 11.49
CA TYR A 399 -1.85 -19.23 12.25
C TYR A 399 -2.23 -18.10 13.22
N PHE A 400 -2.85 -17.02 12.72
CA PHE A 400 -3.06 -15.81 13.54
C PHE A 400 -4.30 -15.91 14.45
N THR A 401 -5.35 -16.63 14.05
CA THR A 401 -6.57 -16.80 14.84
C THR A 401 -6.51 -18.08 15.69
N ASN A 402 -6.23 -19.23 15.05
CA ASN A 402 -6.21 -20.53 15.72
C ASN A 402 -4.85 -20.86 16.37
N LYS A 403 -3.81 -20.02 16.15
CA LYS A 403 -2.48 -20.11 16.79
C LYS A 403 -1.76 -21.43 16.51
N LYS A 404 -1.99 -22.02 15.34
CA LYS A 404 -1.38 -23.29 14.95
C LYS A 404 0.01 -23.08 14.36
N GLY A 405 0.93 -23.99 14.70
CA GLY A 405 2.30 -24.00 14.17
C GLY A 405 3.26 -23.08 14.94
N ASP A 406 4.53 -23.22 14.62
CA ASP A 406 5.62 -22.49 15.26
C ASP A 406 5.82 -21.11 14.62
N GLY A 407 5.41 -20.95 13.36
CA GLY A 407 5.50 -19.68 12.64
C GLY A 407 4.81 -19.72 11.28
N THR A 408 4.80 -18.57 10.62
CA THR A 408 4.30 -18.46 9.24
C THR A 408 5.19 -17.58 8.38
N LEU A 409 5.48 -18.04 7.16
CA LEU A 409 6.14 -17.23 6.14
C LEU A 409 5.10 -16.42 5.40
N ALA A 410 5.18 -15.11 5.52
CA ALA A 410 4.18 -14.19 4.99
C ALA A 410 4.83 -12.87 4.52
N ALA A 411 4.03 -11.86 4.29
CA ALA A 411 4.49 -10.54 3.93
C ALA A 411 4.00 -9.48 4.92
N TRP A 412 4.78 -8.42 5.07
CA TRP A 412 4.38 -7.20 5.74
C TRP A 412 4.31 -6.05 4.72
N THR A 413 3.20 -5.34 4.66
CA THR A 413 2.95 -4.28 3.66
C THR A 413 3.33 -2.87 4.13
N GLY A 414 3.81 -2.73 5.36
CA GLY A 414 4.17 -1.44 5.95
C GLY A 414 2.97 -0.55 6.32
N ARG A 415 3.27 0.51 7.05
CA ARG A 415 2.35 1.60 7.38
C ARG A 415 3.11 2.93 7.23
N PRO A 416 2.44 4.05 6.91
CA PRO A 416 3.10 5.35 6.82
C PRO A 416 3.80 5.74 8.12
N ASP A 417 3.14 5.56 9.27
CA ASP A 417 3.81 5.77 10.56
C ASP A 417 4.50 4.50 11.05
N PRO A 418 5.81 4.56 11.38
CA PRO A 418 6.57 3.40 11.82
C PRO A 418 6.08 2.82 13.14
N SER A 419 5.62 3.64 14.10
CA SER A 419 5.14 3.15 15.39
C SER A 419 3.92 2.23 15.26
N VAL A 420 3.10 2.46 14.23
CA VAL A 420 1.96 1.60 13.90
C VAL A 420 2.44 0.23 13.43
N SER A 421 3.52 0.17 12.64
CA SER A 421 4.13 -1.11 12.22
C SER A 421 4.61 -1.93 13.41
N PHE A 422 5.33 -1.30 14.36
CA PHE A 422 5.79 -2.01 15.57
C PHE A 422 4.64 -2.47 16.45
N ALA A 423 3.62 -1.62 16.66
CA ALA A 423 2.45 -1.99 17.45
C ALA A 423 1.69 -3.15 16.82
N LEU A 424 1.46 -3.13 15.50
CA LEU A 424 0.76 -4.20 14.79
C LEU A 424 1.52 -5.52 14.75
N MET A 425 2.86 -5.50 14.68
CA MET A 425 3.65 -6.72 14.59
C MET A 425 3.90 -7.36 15.95
N PHE A 426 4.10 -6.56 17.02
CA PHE A 426 4.70 -7.06 18.25
C PHE A 426 3.88 -6.83 19.53
N ASN A 427 2.87 -5.93 19.53
CA ASN A 427 2.04 -5.72 20.71
C ASN A 427 1.31 -7.03 21.06
N LYS A 428 1.24 -7.34 22.36
CA LYS A 428 0.57 -8.53 22.91
C LYS A 428 -0.83 -8.75 22.36
N GLU A 429 -1.64 -7.69 22.25
CA GLU A 429 -3.02 -7.78 21.78
C GLU A 429 -3.15 -7.77 20.25
N SER A 430 -2.04 -7.58 19.53
CA SER A 430 -2.07 -7.53 18.07
C SER A 430 -2.47 -8.89 17.47
N PHE A 431 -3.24 -8.81 16.37
CA PHE A 431 -3.58 -9.96 15.53
C PHE A 431 -2.31 -10.70 15.03
N LEU A 432 -1.25 -9.94 14.67
CA LEU A 432 -0.02 -10.52 14.13
C LEU A 432 0.87 -11.21 15.19
N ASN A 433 0.65 -10.93 16.47
CA ASN A 433 1.31 -11.64 17.57
C ASN A 433 0.50 -12.92 17.90
N ALA A 434 0.80 -14.02 17.20
CA ALA A 434 0.08 -15.27 17.36
C ALA A 434 0.20 -15.85 18.78
N GLY A 435 1.33 -15.69 19.44
CA GLY A 435 1.57 -16.16 20.80
C GLY A 435 0.80 -15.41 21.88
N LYS A 436 0.32 -14.18 21.60
CA LYS A 436 -0.29 -13.28 22.59
C LYS A 436 0.57 -13.07 23.83
N VAL A 437 1.87 -13.05 23.65
CA VAL A 437 2.87 -12.88 24.70
C VAL A 437 3.51 -11.51 24.61
N GLU A 438 3.66 -10.85 25.72
CA GLU A 438 4.51 -9.67 25.86
C GLU A 438 5.91 -10.11 26.25
N ILE A 439 6.80 -10.18 25.25
CA ILE A 439 8.20 -10.59 25.50
C ILE A 439 9.01 -9.47 26.12
N SER A 440 8.73 -8.22 25.73
CA SER A 440 9.49 -7.05 26.17
C SER A 440 8.55 -5.89 26.50
N PRO A 441 8.25 -5.67 27.80
CA PRO A 441 7.57 -4.45 28.25
C PRO A 441 8.30 -3.16 27.82
N GLU A 442 9.63 -3.20 27.73
CA GLU A 442 10.44 -2.08 27.26
C GLU A 442 10.17 -1.76 25.79
N LEU A 443 9.90 -2.77 24.94
CA LEU A 443 9.49 -2.56 23.56
C LEU A 443 8.13 -1.88 23.50
N THR A 444 7.17 -2.36 24.26
CA THR A 444 5.84 -1.72 24.37
C THR A 444 5.99 -0.26 24.79
N GLN A 445 6.81 0.02 25.81
CA GLN A 445 7.08 1.38 26.28
C GLN A 445 7.80 2.23 25.21
N ALA A 446 8.79 1.71 24.51
CA ALA A 446 9.49 2.44 23.44
C ALA A 446 8.54 2.81 22.28
N VAL A 447 7.62 1.93 21.92
CA VAL A 447 6.58 2.22 20.91
C VAL A 447 5.62 3.30 21.42
N LEU A 448 5.19 3.26 22.67
CA LEU A 448 4.35 4.30 23.29
C LEU A 448 5.09 5.64 23.35
N ASP A 449 6.36 5.64 23.76
CA ASP A 449 7.19 6.86 23.81
C ASP A 449 7.37 7.47 22.43
N SER A 450 7.54 6.67 21.38
CA SER A 450 7.60 7.17 19.99
C SER A 450 6.32 7.88 19.54
N ARG A 451 5.19 7.60 20.19
CA ARG A 451 3.90 8.26 19.94
C ARG A 451 3.63 9.43 20.89
N LYS A 452 4.38 9.53 21.98
CA LYS A 452 4.26 10.60 22.97
C LYS A 452 4.92 11.90 22.52
N TYR A 453 6.04 11.82 21.77
CA TYR A 453 6.81 12.97 21.35
C TYR A 453 6.37 13.47 19.98
N THR A 454 6.26 14.79 19.81
CA THR A 454 6.03 15.46 18.52
C THR A 454 7.32 15.79 17.81
N GLU A 455 8.44 15.92 18.55
CA GLU A 455 9.76 16.21 18.01
C GLU A 455 10.35 14.96 17.35
N LEU A 456 10.76 15.12 16.10
CA LEU A 456 11.22 14.02 15.25
C LEU A 456 12.40 13.26 15.85
N ASP A 457 13.37 13.98 16.45
CA ASP A 457 14.56 13.37 17.05
C ASP A 457 14.21 12.48 18.26
N LYS A 458 13.31 12.93 19.11
CA LYS A 458 12.83 12.14 20.26
C LYS A 458 12.02 10.94 19.80
N ARG A 459 11.19 11.10 18.77
CA ARG A 459 10.47 9.98 18.14
C ARG A 459 11.45 8.95 17.56
N LYS A 460 12.47 9.44 16.84
CA LYS A 460 13.49 8.58 16.25
C LYS A 460 14.25 7.80 17.32
N ALA A 461 14.69 8.44 18.41
CA ALA A 461 15.39 7.78 19.50
C ALA A 461 14.55 6.64 20.14
N ALA A 462 13.26 6.87 20.35
CA ALA A 462 12.35 5.83 20.85
C ALA A 462 12.16 4.69 19.85
N LEU A 463 12.04 4.99 18.54
CA LEU A 463 11.96 3.98 17.48
C LEU A 463 13.26 3.22 17.28
N ASP A 464 14.42 3.87 17.46
CA ASP A 464 15.72 3.20 17.45
C ASP A 464 15.80 2.16 18.58
N ARG A 465 15.35 2.53 19.79
CA ARG A 465 15.27 1.59 20.92
C ARG A 465 14.33 0.44 20.63
N ALA A 466 13.16 0.71 20.03
CA ALA A 466 12.22 -0.35 19.63
C ALA A 466 12.85 -1.33 18.63
N GLN A 467 13.58 -0.85 17.61
CA GLN A 467 14.27 -1.70 16.63
C GLN A 467 15.35 -2.56 17.29
N ILE A 468 16.12 -2.01 18.21
CA ILE A 468 17.13 -2.77 18.98
C ILE A 468 16.45 -3.87 19.78
N LEU A 469 15.38 -3.57 20.51
CA LEU A 469 14.66 -4.56 21.33
C LEU A 469 14.03 -5.68 20.48
N VAL A 470 13.52 -5.35 19.30
CA VAL A 470 13.02 -6.37 18.35
C VAL A 470 14.14 -7.30 17.91
N ALA A 471 15.34 -6.77 17.65
CA ALA A 471 16.49 -7.57 17.27
C ALA A 471 17.05 -8.38 18.46
N GLU A 472 17.25 -7.77 19.62
CA GLU A 472 17.73 -8.43 20.85
C GLU A 472 16.84 -9.64 21.25
N ASN A 473 15.52 -9.51 21.05
CA ASN A 473 14.56 -10.56 21.37
C ASN A 473 14.23 -11.48 20.18
N ALA A 474 14.85 -11.24 19.01
CA ALA A 474 14.61 -12.03 17.80
C ALA A 474 13.12 -12.27 17.52
N LEU A 475 12.28 -11.23 17.58
CA LEU A 475 10.81 -11.37 17.58
C LEU A 475 10.23 -11.87 16.25
N TYR A 476 11.00 -11.81 15.16
CA TYR A 476 10.61 -12.29 13.85
C TYR A 476 11.88 -12.52 13.01
N LEU A 477 11.71 -13.06 11.81
CA LEU A 477 12.78 -13.18 10.83
C LEU A 477 12.48 -12.27 9.64
N PRO A 478 13.12 -11.10 9.51
CA PRO A 478 13.08 -10.31 8.29
C PRO A 478 13.97 -10.96 7.23
N LEU A 479 13.48 -11.05 5.99
CA LEU A 479 14.18 -11.70 4.89
C LEU A 479 14.63 -10.68 3.83
N VAL A 480 13.66 -10.02 3.19
CA VAL A 480 13.94 -9.07 2.10
C VAL A 480 12.84 -8.02 1.99
N PHE A 481 13.21 -6.78 1.75
CA PHE A 481 12.28 -5.77 1.23
C PHE A 481 12.08 -6.01 -0.26
N GLN A 482 10.83 -6.22 -0.65
CA GLN A 482 10.46 -6.44 -2.05
C GLN A 482 10.50 -5.12 -2.81
N PRO A 483 11.03 -5.07 -4.02
CA PRO A 483 10.93 -3.87 -4.83
C PRO A 483 9.50 -3.66 -5.34
N GLU A 484 9.09 -2.41 -5.48
CA GLU A 484 8.01 -2.06 -6.39
C GLU A 484 8.56 -2.16 -7.82
N ILE A 485 8.00 -3.07 -8.63
CA ILE A 485 8.35 -3.21 -10.03
C ILE A 485 7.11 -2.86 -10.86
N PHE A 486 7.28 -1.89 -11.76
CA PHE A 486 6.22 -1.42 -12.64
C PHE A 486 6.72 -1.28 -14.06
N GLY A 487 5.78 -1.26 -15.01
CA GLY A 487 6.07 -1.01 -16.41
C GLY A 487 5.04 -0.07 -17.02
N HIS A 488 5.46 0.77 -17.94
CA HIS A 488 4.53 1.64 -18.68
C HIS A 488 5.00 1.91 -20.10
N ALA A 489 4.05 2.20 -20.97
CA ALA A 489 4.32 2.60 -22.34
C ALA A 489 5.06 3.96 -22.37
N PRO A 490 5.88 4.25 -23.42
CA PRO A 490 6.70 5.46 -23.49
C PRO A 490 5.92 6.77 -23.44
N GLN A 491 4.64 6.77 -23.86
CA GLN A 491 3.76 7.93 -23.80
C GLN A 491 3.26 8.25 -22.38
N VAL A 492 3.32 7.33 -21.43
CA VAL A 492 3.02 7.60 -20.02
C VAL A 492 4.20 8.36 -19.41
N LYS A 493 3.95 9.55 -18.91
CA LYS A 493 4.95 10.44 -18.30
C LYS A 493 4.58 10.80 -16.88
N GLY A 494 5.56 11.19 -16.07
CA GLY A 494 5.35 11.77 -14.75
C GLY A 494 5.04 10.78 -13.62
N TYR A 495 4.96 9.47 -13.90
CA TYR A 495 4.78 8.48 -12.82
C TYR A 495 6.00 8.48 -11.88
N LYS A 496 5.72 8.50 -10.58
CA LYS A 496 6.72 8.36 -9.51
C LYS A 496 6.26 7.27 -8.55
N SER A 497 7.16 6.33 -8.27
CA SER A 497 6.97 5.34 -7.22
C SER A 497 6.96 5.99 -5.83
N ASN A 498 6.47 5.27 -4.84
CA ASN A 498 6.53 5.70 -3.45
C ASN A 498 6.93 4.54 -2.54
N LEU A 499 7.47 4.88 -1.36
CA LEU A 499 8.00 3.90 -0.43
C LEU A 499 6.92 2.92 0.12
N LEU A 500 5.63 3.27 0.06
CA LEU A 500 4.56 2.33 0.39
C LEU A 500 4.39 1.22 -0.67
N GLY A 501 4.96 1.37 -1.88
CA GLY A 501 4.80 0.43 -2.98
C GLY A 501 3.37 0.33 -3.50
N LYS A 502 2.58 1.39 -3.34
CA LYS A 502 1.18 1.50 -3.76
C LYS A 502 1.07 2.60 -4.82
N PRO A 503 0.93 2.27 -6.12
CA PRO A 503 0.89 3.27 -7.19
C PRO A 503 -0.08 4.41 -6.93
N ARG A 504 0.41 5.64 -7.16
CA ARG A 504 -0.36 6.89 -7.22
C ARG A 504 -0.13 7.53 -8.58
N PHE A 505 -1.16 8.13 -9.13
CA PHE A 505 -1.09 8.68 -10.49
C PHE A 505 -1.08 10.21 -10.52
N ASP A 506 -0.71 10.82 -9.39
CA ASP A 506 -0.52 12.27 -9.28
C ASP A 506 0.55 12.74 -10.26
N GLY A 507 0.25 13.74 -11.09
CA GLY A 507 1.17 14.27 -12.10
C GLY A 507 1.40 13.39 -13.33
N VAL A 508 0.68 12.28 -13.48
CA VAL A 508 0.77 11.43 -14.66
C VAL A 508 0.06 12.08 -15.84
N SER A 509 0.68 11.99 -17.02
CA SER A 509 0.12 12.44 -18.29
C SER A 509 0.41 11.44 -19.41
N ILE A 510 -0.34 11.54 -20.51
CA ILE A 510 -0.15 10.74 -21.71
C ILE A 510 0.30 11.69 -22.82
N SER A 511 1.55 11.59 -23.27
CA SER A 511 2.02 12.33 -24.44
C SER A 511 1.45 11.72 -25.73
N SER A 512 1.07 12.58 -26.67
CA SER A 512 0.66 12.20 -28.04
C SER A 512 1.81 11.60 -28.83
#